data_03ed1a7fe69ae8b7635fb877ba1bb84b
#
_entry.id   03ed1a7fe69ae8b7635fb877ba1bb84b
#
_cell.length_a   1.000
_cell.length_b   1.000
_cell.length_c   1.000
_cell.angle_alpha   90.00
_cell.angle_beta   90.00
_cell.angle_gamma   90.00
#
_symmetry.space_group_name_H-M   'P 1'
#
loop_
_entity.id
_entity.type
_entity.pdbx_description
1 polymer ?
#
loop_
_entity_poly.entity_id
_entity_poly.type
_entity_poly.pdbx_seq_one_letter_code
_entity_poly.pdbx_strand_id
1 'polypeptide(L)'
;MFTGDLYDNYAKYHDDEHIIKELQKINATYDKIAIWGNRDCGGGAARQYENIMQQSGFTVLKNENWYVTTDSDKKILFTGLDDSMLGNVYMPDSTKIYDSNYNILLIHEPDTADSFQEYPYDLVLSGHSHGGQVNIPFIPSINQKAISSTNLAKNYVSGMYELNSKTKIYVNTGIGTTHVSGRLGVVPEISIFHIYL
;
A
#
# COMPACT_ATOMS: atom_id res chain seq x y z
N MET A 1 -3.58 -7.01 4.07
CA MET A 1 -2.84 -5.72 4.14
C MET A 1 -3.56 -4.70 3.30
N PHE A 2 -3.55 -3.45 3.71
CA PHE A 2 -4.14 -2.30 3.02
C PHE A 2 -3.07 -1.22 2.86
N THR A 3 -2.80 -0.81 1.64
CA THR A 3 -1.66 0.04 1.29
C THR A 3 -2.01 1.52 1.10
N GLY A 4 -3.06 1.99 1.80
CA GLY A 4 -3.45 3.41 1.82
C GLY A 4 -4.52 3.79 0.78
N ASP A 5 -4.96 5.03 0.85
CA ASP A 5 -5.98 5.65 0.00
C ASP A 5 -7.37 4.99 0.13
N LEU A 6 -7.92 5.03 1.35
CA LEU A 6 -9.26 4.51 1.63
C LEU A 6 -10.34 5.31 0.88
N TYR A 7 -10.21 6.63 0.85
CA TYR A 7 -11.11 7.53 0.16
C TYR A 7 -10.36 8.36 -0.89
N ASP A 8 -10.93 8.54 -2.08
CA ASP A 8 -10.39 9.53 -3.04
C ASP A 8 -10.57 10.97 -2.52
N ASN A 9 -11.72 11.25 -1.93
CA ASN A 9 -12.01 12.57 -1.35
C ASN A 9 -13.05 12.44 -0.22
N TYR A 10 -12.60 12.44 1.01
CA TYR A 10 -13.45 12.29 2.20
C TYR A 10 -14.47 13.43 2.35
N ALA A 11 -14.12 14.64 1.96
CA ALA A 11 -15.06 15.78 2.03
C ALA A 11 -16.29 15.63 1.12
N LYS A 12 -16.17 14.80 0.07
CA LYS A 12 -17.28 14.52 -0.86
C LYS A 12 -18.05 13.25 -0.54
N TYR A 13 -17.37 12.29 0.06
CA TYR A 13 -17.95 11.00 0.44
C TYR A 13 -17.40 10.59 1.81
N HIS A 14 -18.28 10.34 2.76
CA HIS A 14 -17.95 9.99 4.15
C HIS A 14 -19.04 9.12 4.77
N ASP A 15 -19.23 7.92 4.24
CA ASP A 15 -20.12 6.93 4.84
C ASP A 15 -19.28 5.95 5.71
N ASP A 16 -18.76 6.48 6.81
CA ASP A 16 -17.81 5.77 7.67
C ASP A 16 -18.43 4.50 8.27
N GLU A 17 -19.69 4.56 8.71
CA GLU A 17 -20.35 3.39 9.30
C GLU A 17 -20.48 2.25 8.30
N HIS A 18 -20.80 2.56 7.05
CA HIS A 18 -20.91 1.55 5.99
C HIS A 18 -19.54 0.96 5.68
N ILE A 19 -18.51 1.80 5.51
CA ILE A 19 -17.15 1.36 5.22
C ILE A 19 -16.61 0.47 6.35
N ILE A 20 -16.78 0.88 7.61
CA ILE A 20 -16.38 0.08 8.77
C ILE A 20 -17.04 -1.30 8.74
N LYS A 21 -18.36 -1.36 8.52
CA LYS A 21 -19.10 -2.63 8.44
C LYS A 21 -18.58 -3.54 7.31
N GLU A 22 -18.26 -2.97 6.14
CA GLU A 22 -17.74 -3.76 5.01
C GLU A 22 -16.33 -4.27 5.29
N LEU A 23 -15.45 -3.43 5.83
CA LEU A 23 -14.08 -3.81 6.18
C LEU A 23 -14.03 -4.81 7.35
N GLN A 24 -14.99 -4.78 8.28
CA GLN A 24 -15.12 -5.77 9.35
C GLN A 24 -15.41 -7.17 8.84
N LYS A 25 -16.02 -7.32 7.65
CA LYS A 25 -16.28 -8.63 7.04
C LYS A 25 -15.00 -9.33 6.55
N ILE A 26 -13.92 -8.59 6.41
CA ILE A 26 -12.62 -9.17 6.04
C ILE A 26 -12.07 -9.90 7.26
N ASN A 27 -11.98 -11.21 7.17
CA ASN A 27 -11.41 -12.06 8.22
C ASN A 27 -9.92 -12.30 7.91
N ALA A 28 -9.09 -12.27 8.96
CA ALA A 28 -7.69 -12.65 8.90
C ALA A 28 -7.37 -13.60 10.06
N THR A 29 -6.55 -14.62 9.80
CA THR A 29 -6.12 -15.57 10.84
C THR A 29 -5.22 -14.90 11.88
N TYR A 30 -4.37 -13.99 11.43
CA TYR A 30 -3.45 -13.25 12.30
C TYR A 30 -3.93 -11.80 12.44
N ASP A 31 -3.38 -10.90 11.62
CA ASP A 31 -3.64 -9.47 11.73
C ASP A 31 -4.11 -8.86 10.41
N LYS A 32 -4.87 -7.78 10.52
CA LYS A 32 -5.17 -6.86 9.43
C LYS A 32 -4.28 -5.63 9.60
N ILE A 33 -3.39 -5.38 8.63
CA ILE A 33 -2.42 -4.30 8.68
C ILE A 33 -2.74 -3.27 7.60
N ALA A 34 -2.64 -1.99 7.94
CA ALA A 34 -2.83 -0.87 7.04
C ALA A 34 -1.72 0.16 7.18
N ILE A 35 -1.49 0.94 6.14
CA ILE A 35 -0.65 2.14 6.14
C ILE A 35 -1.44 3.33 5.59
N TRP A 36 -0.90 4.52 5.77
CA TRP A 36 -1.46 5.75 5.22
C TRP A 36 -1.15 5.89 3.73
N GLY A 37 -2.05 6.54 2.99
CA GLY A 37 -1.83 7.03 1.65
C GLY A 37 -2.06 8.55 1.56
N ASN A 38 -1.68 9.15 0.43
CA ASN A 38 -1.72 10.59 0.26
C ASN A 38 -3.15 11.18 0.29
N ARG A 39 -4.17 10.39 -0.07
CA ARG A 39 -5.57 10.79 0.04
C ARG A 39 -6.07 10.74 1.48
N ASP A 40 -5.57 9.81 2.28
CA ASP A 40 -5.88 9.72 3.70
C ASP A 40 -5.29 10.91 4.44
N CYS A 41 -4.08 11.35 4.08
CA CYS A 41 -3.44 12.55 4.63
C CYS A 41 -4.05 13.85 4.11
N GLY A 42 -4.22 13.98 2.79
CA GLY A 42 -4.60 15.24 2.11
C GLY A 42 -6.02 15.30 1.60
N GLY A 43 -6.75 14.19 1.52
CA GLY A 43 -8.13 14.11 0.98
C GLY A 43 -9.22 14.52 1.95
N GLY A 44 -8.88 15.08 3.14
CA GLY A 44 -9.80 15.48 4.19
C GLY A 44 -10.08 14.41 5.24
N ALA A 45 -9.52 13.19 5.11
CA ALA A 45 -9.70 12.08 6.04
C ALA A 45 -8.68 12.03 7.18
N ALA A 46 -7.72 12.93 7.25
CA ALA A 46 -6.57 12.86 8.17
C ALA A 46 -6.93 12.70 9.67
N ARG A 47 -8.10 13.14 10.08
CA ARG A 47 -8.58 12.99 11.47
C ARG A 47 -9.38 11.71 11.70
N GLN A 48 -9.89 11.08 10.66
CA GLN A 48 -10.84 9.97 10.71
C GLN A 48 -10.22 8.64 10.28
N TYR A 49 -9.26 8.67 9.35
CA TYR A 49 -8.69 7.48 8.71
C TYR A 49 -8.27 6.41 9.72
N GLU A 50 -7.41 6.77 10.66
CA GLU A 50 -6.89 5.82 11.64
C GLU A 50 -8.00 5.21 12.50
N ASN A 51 -8.95 6.04 12.95
CA ASN A 51 -10.09 5.57 13.73
C ASN A 51 -11.00 4.63 12.92
N ILE A 52 -11.25 4.93 11.63
CA ILE A 52 -12.04 4.06 10.75
C ILE A 52 -11.34 2.70 10.58
N MET A 53 -10.05 2.70 10.31
CA MET A 53 -9.28 1.48 10.12
C MET A 53 -9.21 0.65 11.40
N GLN A 54 -8.97 1.28 12.56
CA GLN A 54 -8.95 0.62 13.87
C GLN A 54 -10.32 0.02 14.22
N GLN A 55 -11.42 0.75 14.03
CA GLN A 55 -12.76 0.20 14.21
C GLN A 55 -13.06 -0.94 13.24
N SER A 56 -12.45 -0.95 12.08
CA SER A 56 -12.52 -2.05 11.10
C SER A 56 -11.62 -3.24 11.46
N GLY A 57 -10.86 -3.15 12.58
CA GLY A 57 -9.97 -4.19 13.08
C GLY A 57 -8.58 -4.21 12.42
N PHE A 58 -8.14 -3.11 11.82
CA PHE A 58 -6.78 -2.97 11.28
C PHE A 58 -5.84 -2.34 12.31
N THR A 59 -4.62 -2.83 12.35
CA THR A 59 -3.47 -2.15 12.93
C THR A 59 -2.91 -1.20 11.88
N VAL A 60 -2.88 0.10 12.17
CA VAL A 60 -2.36 1.11 11.25
C VAL A 60 -0.92 1.42 11.60
N LEU A 61 0.01 1.19 10.68
CA LEU A 61 1.42 1.46 10.87
C LEU A 61 1.80 2.82 10.25
N LYS A 62 2.61 3.56 10.99
CA LYS A 62 3.12 4.88 10.58
C LYS A 62 4.57 5.03 11.03
N ASN A 63 5.51 4.63 10.19
CA ASN A 63 6.93 4.45 10.51
C ASN A 63 7.11 3.50 11.70
N GLU A 64 6.45 2.36 11.63
CA GLU A 64 6.38 1.39 12.72
C GLU A 64 6.63 -0.03 12.21
N ASN A 65 7.17 -0.84 13.12
CA ASN A 65 7.39 -2.27 12.94
C ASN A 65 6.31 -3.08 13.64
N TRP A 66 5.82 -4.13 12.97
CA TRP A 66 4.84 -5.06 13.50
C TRP A 66 5.24 -6.49 13.21
N TYR A 67 5.23 -7.36 14.21
CA TYR A 67 5.50 -8.77 14.03
C TYR A 67 4.23 -9.61 14.00
N VAL A 68 4.17 -10.49 13.04
CA VAL A 68 3.22 -11.60 13.01
C VAL A 68 3.99 -12.90 13.26
N THR A 69 3.61 -13.65 14.28
CA THR A 69 4.16 -14.98 14.54
C THR A 69 3.20 -16.04 14.02
N THR A 70 3.70 -16.94 13.18
CA THR A 70 2.91 -18.03 12.63
C THR A 70 2.77 -19.18 13.62
N ASP A 71 1.86 -20.12 13.34
CA ASP A 71 1.67 -21.33 14.17
C ASP A 71 2.92 -22.23 14.23
N SER A 72 3.84 -22.07 13.28
CA SER A 72 5.16 -22.75 13.25
C SER A 72 6.27 -21.95 13.94
N ASP A 73 5.92 -20.97 14.74
CA ASP A 73 6.84 -20.07 15.46
C ASP A 73 7.81 -19.30 14.53
N LYS A 74 7.38 -19.04 13.29
CA LYS A 74 8.11 -18.18 12.36
C LYS A 74 7.61 -16.76 12.47
N LYS A 75 8.54 -15.81 12.45
CA LYS A 75 8.23 -14.38 12.53
C LYS A 75 8.26 -13.72 11.15
N ILE A 76 7.19 -13.01 10.82
CA ILE A 76 7.14 -12.12 9.67
C ILE A 76 7.14 -10.69 10.21
N LEU A 77 8.10 -9.89 9.77
CA LEU A 77 8.13 -8.46 10.08
C LEU A 77 7.37 -7.70 9.00
N PHE A 78 6.45 -6.85 9.44
CA PHE A 78 5.86 -5.80 8.62
C PHE A 78 6.40 -4.46 9.11
N THR A 79 7.01 -3.69 8.21
CA THR A 79 7.38 -2.29 8.46
C THR A 79 6.45 -1.42 7.62
N GLY A 80 5.63 -0.61 8.25
CA GLY A 80 4.76 0.34 7.56
C GLY A 80 5.35 1.75 7.64
N LEU A 81 5.60 2.36 6.48
CA LEU A 81 6.06 3.75 6.42
C LEU A 81 4.89 4.73 6.34
N ASP A 82 5.14 5.97 6.72
CA ASP A 82 4.22 7.09 6.53
C ASP A 82 4.09 7.44 5.04
N ASP A 83 3.09 8.21 4.69
CA ASP A 83 2.92 8.76 3.35
C ASP A 83 4.12 9.59 2.90
N SER A 84 4.60 9.37 1.69
CA SER A 84 5.83 10.01 1.20
C SER A 84 5.59 11.39 0.60
N MET A 85 4.36 11.73 0.28
CA MET A 85 4.01 13.02 -0.33
C MET A 85 3.64 14.07 0.71
N LEU A 86 2.90 13.68 1.75
CA LEU A 86 2.29 14.60 2.71
C LEU A 86 2.64 14.27 4.17
N GLY A 87 3.24 13.11 4.41
CA GLY A 87 3.71 12.65 5.71
C GLY A 87 5.19 12.95 5.97
N ASN A 88 5.78 12.19 6.87
CA ASN A 88 7.21 12.28 7.22
C ASN A 88 7.81 10.88 7.27
N VAL A 89 8.33 10.42 6.13
CA VAL A 89 8.85 9.06 5.97
C VAL A 89 10.23 8.92 6.60
N TYR A 90 10.38 7.95 7.47
CA TYR A 90 11.67 7.50 8.00
C TYR A 90 11.62 6.02 8.35
N MET A 91 12.77 5.36 8.30
CA MET A 91 12.90 3.97 8.73
C MET A 91 12.83 3.89 10.27
N PRO A 92 11.91 3.10 10.82
CA PRO A 92 11.91 2.84 12.27
C PRO A 92 13.11 1.98 12.66
N ASP A 93 13.13 1.38 13.83
CA ASP A 93 14.21 0.52 14.30
C ASP A 93 14.53 -0.61 13.29
N SER A 94 15.54 -0.37 12.44
CA SER A 94 15.95 -1.31 11.37
C SER A 94 16.61 -2.59 11.89
N THR A 95 17.01 -2.65 13.17
CA THR A 95 17.58 -3.87 13.76
C THR A 95 16.55 -4.99 13.82
N LYS A 96 15.27 -4.65 13.85
CA LYS A 96 14.13 -5.58 13.83
C LYS A 96 14.09 -6.48 12.58
N ILE A 97 14.65 -6.02 11.45
CA ILE A 97 14.70 -6.79 10.21
C ILE A 97 15.49 -8.09 10.38
N TYR A 98 16.51 -8.08 11.25
CA TYR A 98 17.38 -9.25 11.49
C TYR A 98 16.79 -10.25 12.49
N ASP A 99 15.68 -9.91 13.15
CA ASP A 99 15.00 -10.76 14.16
C ASP A 99 13.81 -11.54 13.57
N SER A 100 13.65 -11.55 12.25
CA SER A 100 12.51 -12.17 11.57
C SER A 100 12.95 -13.16 10.49
N ASN A 101 12.02 -14.02 10.06
CA ASN A 101 12.24 -15.01 9.02
C ASN A 101 11.89 -14.47 7.63
N TYR A 102 11.01 -13.47 7.56
CA TYR A 102 10.60 -12.79 6.31
C TYR A 102 10.25 -11.35 6.61
N ASN A 103 10.66 -10.44 5.75
CA ASN A 103 10.53 -9.01 5.95
C ASN A 103 9.72 -8.37 4.83
N ILE A 104 8.63 -7.69 5.21
CA ILE A 104 7.75 -6.99 4.27
C ILE A 104 7.77 -5.51 4.60
N LEU A 105 8.09 -4.68 3.61
CA LEU A 105 7.98 -3.23 3.69
C LEU A 105 6.66 -2.81 3.03
N LEU A 106 5.87 -2.01 3.74
CA LEU A 106 4.65 -1.41 3.23
C LEU A 106 4.92 0.08 3.00
N ILE A 107 4.75 0.54 1.78
CA ILE A 107 4.85 1.94 1.38
C ILE A 107 3.71 2.26 0.42
N HIS A 108 3.15 3.46 0.49
CA HIS A 108 2.05 3.83 -0.40
C HIS A 108 2.56 4.14 -1.80
N GLU A 109 3.50 5.07 -1.94
CA GLU A 109 4.07 5.49 -3.22
C GLU A 109 5.24 4.58 -3.63
N PRO A 110 5.14 3.87 -4.77
CA PRO A 110 6.08 2.83 -5.12
C PRO A 110 7.51 3.32 -5.41
N ASP A 111 7.69 4.50 -6.01
CA ASP A 111 9.04 5.03 -6.32
C ASP A 111 9.83 5.38 -5.05
N THR A 112 9.17 5.53 -3.90
CA THR A 112 9.82 5.73 -2.61
C THR A 112 10.68 4.53 -2.20
N ALA A 113 10.39 3.34 -2.71
CA ALA A 113 11.18 2.12 -2.44
C ALA A 113 12.65 2.27 -2.80
N ASP A 114 12.97 3.10 -3.80
CA ASP A 114 14.35 3.35 -4.23
C ASP A 114 15.22 3.94 -3.10
N SER A 115 14.60 4.67 -2.16
CA SER A 115 15.31 5.26 -1.01
C SER A 115 15.61 4.26 0.12
N PHE A 116 15.06 3.05 0.05
CA PHE A 116 15.16 2.04 1.10
C PHE A 116 15.80 0.72 0.62
N GLN A 117 16.47 0.73 -0.54
CA GLN A 117 17.10 -0.45 -1.15
C GLN A 117 18.25 -1.05 -0.32
N GLU A 118 18.83 -0.28 0.59
CA GLU A 118 19.90 -0.73 1.49
C GLU A 118 19.41 -1.68 2.59
N TYR A 119 18.10 -1.64 2.91
CA TYR A 119 17.51 -2.49 3.92
C TYR A 119 17.11 -3.85 3.32
N PRO A 120 17.44 -4.97 3.99
CA PRO A 120 17.24 -6.30 3.44
C PRO A 120 15.80 -6.80 3.59
N TYR A 121 14.85 -6.09 2.99
CA TYR A 121 13.48 -6.57 2.85
C TYR A 121 13.39 -7.64 1.75
N ASP A 122 12.51 -8.61 1.94
CA ASP A 122 12.23 -9.65 0.95
C ASP A 122 11.19 -9.17 -0.07
N LEU A 123 10.19 -8.42 0.41
CA LEU A 123 9.09 -7.94 -0.39
C LEU A 123 8.69 -6.52 0.02
N VAL A 124 8.51 -5.66 -0.97
CA VAL A 124 7.87 -4.34 -0.81
C VAL A 124 6.48 -4.40 -1.43
N LEU A 125 5.47 -3.93 -0.70
CA LEU A 125 4.09 -3.83 -1.18
C LEU A 125 3.66 -2.37 -1.25
N SER A 126 3.10 -1.97 -2.38
CA SER A 126 2.73 -0.60 -2.67
C SER A 126 1.40 -0.50 -3.41
N GLY A 127 0.80 0.69 -3.39
CA GLY A 127 -0.42 1.04 -4.11
C GLY A 127 -0.24 2.28 -4.98
N HIS A 128 -1.05 3.32 -4.73
CA HIS A 128 -0.96 4.70 -5.24
C HIS A 128 -1.11 4.88 -6.75
N SER A 129 -0.47 4.05 -7.56
CA SER A 129 -0.36 4.20 -9.01
C SER A 129 -1.69 4.08 -9.76
N HIS A 130 -2.67 3.36 -9.19
CA HIS A 130 -3.88 2.89 -9.88
C HIS A 130 -3.61 2.20 -11.24
N GLY A 131 -2.35 1.80 -11.51
CA GLY A 131 -1.90 1.33 -12.82
C GLY A 131 -2.04 2.39 -13.92
N GLY A 132 -2.01 3.70 -13.54
CA GLY A 132 -2.34 4.83 -14.39
C GLY A 132 -3.82 4.98 -14.68
N GLN A 133 -4.69 4.08 -14.19
CA GLN A 133 -6.16 4.05 -14.36
C GLN A 133 -6.65 3.91 -15.82
N VAL A 134 -5.82 4.32 -16.80
CA VAL A 134 -6.09 4.23 -18.23
C VAL A 134 -4.95 3.53 -18.93
N ASN A 135 -5.25 2.40 -19.57
CA ASN A 135 -4.32 1.67 -20.42
C ASN A 135 -5.03 1.24 -21.71
N ILE A 136 -4.86 2.03 -22.77
CA ILE A 136 -5.48 1.78 -24.07
C ILE A 136 -4.48 1.02 -24.94
N PRO A 137 -4.81 -0.18 -25.42
CA PRO A 137 -3.96 -0.92 -26.34
C PRO A 137 -3.61 -0.08 -27.58
N PHE A 138 -2.36 -0.15 -28.00
CA PHE A 138 -1.85 0.53 -29.19
C PHE A 138 -1.76 2.06 -29.13
N ILE A 139 -2.04 2.70 -27.99
CA ILE A 139 -1.90 4.16 -27.82
C ILE A 139 -0.98 4.49 -26.63
N PRO A 140 0.35 4.20 -26.76
CA PRO A 140 1.30 4.38 -25.64
C PRO A 140 1.37 5.80 -25.09
N SER A 141 1.14 6.80 -25.93
CA SER A 141 1.22 8.22 -25.51
C SER A 141 0.15 8.62 -24.50
N ILE A 142 -1.05 8.06 -24.58
CA ILE A 142 -2.12 8.30 -23.60
C ILE A 142 -1.80 7.58 -22.31
N ASN A 143 -1.38 6.31 -22.39
CA ASN A 143 -1.01 5.51 -21.23
C ASN A 143 0.15 6.18 -20.46
N GLN A 144 1.18 6.63 -21.18
CA GLN A 144 2.32 7.32 -20.58
C GLN A 144 1.94 8.64 -19.91
N LYS A 145 0.99 9.39 -20.52
CA LYS A 145 0.47 10.62 -19.91
C LYS A 145 -0.31 10.33 -18.63
N ALA A 146 -1.13 9.28 -18.61
CA ALA A 146 -1.86 8.87 -17.41
C ALA A 146 -0.90 8.49 -16.25
N ILE A 147 0.13 7.68 -16.54
CA ILE A 147 1.16 7.29 -15.58
C ILE A 147 1.96 8.50 -15.11
N SER A 148 2.40 9.37 -16.02
CA SER A 148 3.22 10.53 -15.68
C SER A 148 2.52 11.58 -14.82
N SER A 149 1.19 11.53 -14.75
CA SER A 149 0.40 12.41 -13.87
C SER A 149 0.44 11.98 -12.39
N THR A 150 0.88 10.76 -12.11
CA THR A 150 0.97 10.24 -10.74
C THR A 150 2.40 10.41 -10.23
N ASN A 151 2.58 11.25 -9.21
CA ASN A 151 3.90 11.47 -8.60
C ASN A 151 4.33 10.22 -7.83
N LEU A 152 5.65 9.92 -7.83
CA LEU A 152 6.24 8.78 -7.11
C LEU A 152 5.68 7.40 -7.53
N ALA A 153 5.14 7.29 -8.76
CA ALA A 153 4.70 6.03 -9.37
C ALA A 153 5.05 5.98 -10.86
N LYS A 154 6.25 6.42 -11.21
CA LYS A 154 6.73 6.48 -12.60
C LYS A 154 7.60 5.29 -12.98
N ASN A 155 8.42 4.83 -12.03
CA ASN A 155 9.32 3.68 -12.22
C ASN A 155 8.56 2.37 -12.02
N TYR A 156 7.67 2.32 -11.02
CA TYR A 156 6.91 1.14 -10.65
C TYR A 156 5.42 1.45 -10.73
N VAL A 157 4.75 0.90 -11.73
CA VAL A 157 3.35 1.26 -12.04
C VAL A 157 2.37 0.18 -11.65
N SER A 158 2.64 -1.08 -11.95
CA SER A 158 1.75 -2.21 -11.63
C SER A 158 2.48 -3.53 -11.75
N GLY A 159 2.14 -4.49 -10.88
CA GLY A 159 2.72 -5.83 -10.88
C GLY A 159 4.06 -5.90 -10.16
N MET A 160 4.83 -6.95 -10.44
CA MET A 160 6.07 -7.28 -9.76
C MET A 160 7.30 -6.74 -10.50
N TYR A 161 8.19 -6.08 -9.75
CA TYR A 161 9.51 -5.66 -10.23
C TYR A 161 10.61 -6.18 -9.30
N GLU A 162 11.83 -6.24 -9.81
CA GLU A 162 13.03 -6.45 -9.01
C GLU A 162 13.57 -5.09 -8.58
N LEU A 163 13.54 -4.81 -7.27
CA LEU A 163 14.09 -3.59 -6.71
C LEU A 163 15.62 -3.66 -6.62
N ASN A 164 16.11 -4.83 -6.21
CA ASN A 164 17.53 -5.21 -6.20
C ASN A 164 17.66 -6.74 -6.30
N SER A 165 18.86 -7.28 -6.14
CA SER A 165 19.14 -8.74 -6.29
C SER A 165 18.40 -9.64 -5.27
N LYS A 166 17.82 -9.09 -4.21
CA LYS A 166 17.12 -9.82 -3.14
C LYS A 166 15.68 -9.38 -2.95
N THR A 167 15.41 -8.09 -3.13
CA THR A 167 14.13 -7.45 -2.82
C THR A 167 13.28 -7.33 -4.06
N LYS A 168 12.03 -7.73 -3.98
CA LYS A 168 11.01 -7.47 -5.00
C LYS A 168 10.04 -6.42 -4.51
N ILE A 169 9.53 -5.61 -5.43
CA ILE A 169 8.41 -4.71 -5.17
C ILE A 169 7.20 -5.14 -5.98
N TYR A 170 6.05 -5.19 -5.34
CA TYR A 170 4.77 -5.40 -5.99
C TYR A 170 3.88 -4.17 -5.83
N VAL A 171 3.43 -3.64 -6.96
CA VAL A 171 2.53 -2.49 -7.03
C VAL A 171 1.14 -2.96 -7.40
N ASN A 172 0.21 -2.86 -6.45
CA ASN A 172 -1.19 -3.22 -6.62
C ASN A 172 -1.95 -2.05 -7.26
N THR A 173 -2.75 -2.33 -8.28
CA THR A 173 -3.55 -1.29 -8.96
C THR A 173 -4.76 -0.85 -8.18
N GLY A 174 -5.08 -1.50 -7.07
CA GLY A 174 -6.22 -1.20 -6.20
C GLY A 174 -7.57 -1.55 -6.81
N ILE A 175 -8.62 -1.39 -6.03
CA ILE A 175 -10.01 -1.66 -6.43
C ILE A 175 -10.77 -0.38 -6.79
N GLY A 176 -10.33 0.77 -6.25
CA GLY A 176 -10.99 2.07 -6.40
C GLY A 176 -10.58 2.84 -7.67
N THR A 177 -11.03 4.07 -7.72
CA THR A 177 -10.69 5.05 -8.77
C THR A 177 -10.32 6.38 -8.12
N THR A 178 -9.59 7.22 -8.84
CA THR A 178 -9.25 8.58 -8.41
C THR A 178 -9.56 9.59 -9.53
N HIS A 179 -9.97 10.81 -9.17
CA HIS A 179 -10.32 11.90 -10.07
C HIS A 179 -11.48 11.61 -11.04
N VAL A 180 -11.46 10.48 -11.73
CA VAL A 180 -12.48 10.04 -12.69
C VAL A 180 -13.04 8.70 -12.22
N SER A 181 -14.36 8.59 -12.10
CA SER A 181 -15.03 7.37 -11.66
C SER A 181 -15.07 6.32 -12.76
N GLY A 182 -13.89 5.82 -13.16
CA GLY A 182 -13.79 4.80 -14.19
C GLY A 182 -12.35 4.34 -14.44
N ARG A 183 -12.21 3.09 -14.87
CA ARG A 183 -10.97 2.50 -15.34
C ARG A 183 -11.13 2.05 -16.78
N LEU A 184 -10.09 2.20 -17.59
CA LEU A 184 -10.07 1.73 -18.97
C LEU A 184 -8.79 0.91 -19.22
N GLY A 185 -8.95 -0.41 -19.41
CA GLY A 185 -7.82 -1.32 -19.63
C GLY A 185 -6.96 -1.61 -18.41
N VAL A 186 -7.36 -1.14 -17.22
CA VAL A 186 -6.73 -1.47 -15.93
C VAL A 186 -7.78 -2.11 -15.03
N VAL A 187 -7.59 -3.39 -14.71
CA VAL A 187 -8.54 -4.18 -13.92
C VAL A 187 -8.36 -3.87 -12.44
N PRO A 188 -9.46 -3.71 -11.65
CA PRO A 188 -9.38 -3.70 -10.19
C PRO A 188 -8.74 -4.98 -9.66
N GLU A 189 -7.91 -4.85 -8.61
CA GLU A 189 -7.06 -5.95 -8.18
C GLU A 189 -7.08 -6.14 -6.66
N ILE A 190 -7.15 -7.41 -6.25
CA ILE A 190 -6.81 -7.91 -4.92
C ILE A 190 -5.76 -9.00 -5.12
N SER A 191 -4.57 -8.82 -4.55
CA SER A 191 -3.45 -9.76 -4.71
C SER A 191 -3.34 -10.72 -3.54
N ILE A 192 -3.03 -11.99 -3.84
CA ILE A 192 -2.76 -13.02 -2.84
C ILE A 192 -1.33 -13.50 -3.01
N PHE A 193 -0.56 -13.46 -1.92
CA PHE A 193 0.82 -13.93 -1.87
C PHE A 193 0.91 -15.20 -1.02
N HIS A 194 1.56 -16.22 -1.53
CA HIS A 194 1.95 -17.40 -0.78
C HIS A 194 3.41 -17.26 -0.37
N ILE A 195 3.67 -17.16 0.94
CA ILE A 195 5.01 -17.04 1.51
C ILE A 195 5.38 -18.39 2.13
N TYR A 196 6.52 -18.92 1.73
CA TYR A 196 7.10 -20.16 2.26
C TYR A 196 8.30 -19.82 3.12
N LEU A 197 8.25 -20.19 4.42
CA LEU A 197 9.23 -19.83 5.46
C LEU A 197 10.10 -21.03 5.85
#